data_602eaa5e317271306954288903d0c57c
#
_entry.id   602eaa5e317271306954288903d0c57c
#
_cell.length_a   1.000
_cell.length_b   1.000
_cell.length_c   1.000
_cell.angle_alpha   90.00
_cell.angle_beta   90.00
_cell.angle_gamma   90.00
#
_symmetry.space_group_name_H-M   'P 1'
#
loop_
_entity.id
_entity.type
_entity.pdbx_description
1 polymer ?
#
loop_
_entity_poly.entity_id
_entity_poly.type
_entity_poly.pdbx_seq_one_letter_code
_entity_poly.pdbx_strand_id
1 'polypeptide(L)'
;MRFLNELHEGDRISGIYLCKQKQPAVTKNGKPYENIILQDKTGMMDGKIWDPNSLGIDDFDALDYIEVMGDVTSFAGAMQLNIKIGRAHV
;
A
#
# COMPACT_ATOMS: atom_id res chain seq x y z
N MET A 1 12.43 10.69 1.04
CA MET A 1 11.13 9.97 1.18
C MET A 1 10.02 11.01 1.25
N ARG A 2 8.93 10.75 0.55
CA ARG A 2 7.80 11.69 0.54
C ARG A 2 6.80 11.32 1.62
N PHE A 3 6.21 12.34 2.26
CA PHE A 3 5.15 12.11 3.24
C PHE A 3 3.82 11.86 2.54
N LEU A 4 2.95 11.10 3.20
CA LEU A 4 1.69 10.69 2.60
C LEU A 4 0.80 11.88 2.23
N ASN A 5 0.82 12.95 3.03
CA ASN A 5 0.00 14.13 2.73
C ASN A 5 0.51 14.97 1.57
N GLU A 6 1.67 14.62 1.00
CA GLU A 6 2.24 15.32 -0.15
C GLU A 6 1.91 14.63 -1.48
N LEU A 7 1.25 13.47 -1.42
CA LEU A 7 1.02 12.66 -2.62
C LEU A 7 -0.20 13.13 -3.38
N HIS A 8 -0.12 12.99 -4.70
CA HIS A 8 -1.19 13.38 -5.62
C HIS A 8 -1.44 12.24 -6.60
N GLU A 9 -2.62 12.22 -7.17
CA GLU A 9 -2.97 11.26 -8.22
C GLU A 9 -1.94 11.31 -9.35
N GLY A 10 -1.48 10.15 -9.78
CA GLY A 10 -0.47 10.02 -10.82
C GLY A 10 0.96 9.96 -10.32
N ASP A 11 1.19 10.22 -9.04
CA ASP A 11 2.55 10.14 -8.49
C ASP A 11 3.01 8.69 -8.44
N ARG A 12 4.30 8.50 -8.69
CA ARG A 12 5.01 7.26 -8.38
C ARG A 12 5.81 7.49 -7.12
N ILE A 13 5.73 6.56 -6.19
CA ILE A 13 6.43 6.69 -4.93
C ILE A 13 7.26 5.45 -4.62
N SER A 14 8.30 5.70 -3.82
CA SER A 14 9.10 4.68 -3.18
C SER A 14 9.43 5.19 -1.80
N GLY A 15 9.12 4.42 -0.77
CA GLY A 15 9.37 4.87 0.59
C GLY A 15 9.03 3.81 1.63
N ILE A 16 9.35 4.14 2.88
CA ILE A 16 9.11 3.26 4.02
C ILE A 16 8.01 3.88 4.86
N TYR A 17 6.95 3.11 5.10
CA TYR A 17 5.80 3.56 5.88
C TYR A 17 5.39 2.47 6.87
N LEU A 18 4.68 2.87 7.90
CA LEU A 18 4.07 1.91 8.82
C LEU A 18 2.87 1.26 8.15
N CYS A 19 2.82 -0.06 8.17
CA CYS A 19 1.62 -0.80 7.81
C CYS A 19 0.70 -0.79 9.02
N LYS A 20 -0.22 0.16 9.07
CA LYS A 20 -1.14 0.29 10.19
C LYS A 20 -2.11 -0.88 10.26
N GLN A 21 -2.54 -1.35 9.10
CA GLN A 21 -3.53 -2.42 9.00
C GLN A 21 -3.33 -3.19 7.71
N LYS A 22 -3.56 -4.49 7.78
CA LYS A 22 -3.48 -5.39 6.63
C LYS A 22 -4.66 -6.34 6.69
N GLN A 23 -5.47 -6.35 5.64
CA GLN A 23 -6.68 -7.16 5.60
C GLN A 23 -6.82 -7.85 4.25
N PRO A 24 -6.77 -9.18 4.22
CA PRO A 24 -7.05 -9.94 2.99
C PRO A 24 -8.50 -9.75 2.55
N ALA A 25 -8.69 -9.76 1.23
CA ALA A 25 -10.01 -9.63 0.63
C ALA A 25 -10.03 -10.40 -0.69
N VAL A 26 -11.21 -10.49 -1.31
CA VAL A 26 -11.35 -11.11 -2.63
C VAL A 26 -12.20 -10.21 -3.50
N THR A 27 -11.88 -10.20 -4.80
CA THR A 27 -12.68 -9.50 -5.80
C THR A 27 -13.97 -10.26 -6.08
N LYS A 28 -14.87 -9.66 -6.86
CA LYS A 28 -16.10 -10.31 -7.31
C LYS A 28 -15.82 -11.63 -8.04
N ASN A 29 -14.68 -11.71 -8.69
CA ASN A 29 -14.28 -12.90 -9.45
C ASN A 29 -13.51 -13.91 -8.59
N GLY A 30 -13.42 -13.67 -7.28
CA GLY A 30 -12.73 -14.59 -6.37
C GLY A 30 -11.22 -14.43 -6.35
N LYS A 31 -10.67 -13.38 -6.96
CA LYS A 31 -9.23 -13.14 -6.96
C LYS A 31 -8.81 -12.51 -5.63
N PRO A 32 -7.83 -13.09 -4.92
CA PRO A 32 -7.37 -12.52 -3.66
C PRO A 32 -6.58 -11.23 -3.88
N TYR A 33 -6.75 -10.29 -2.97
CA TYR A 33 -5.95 -9.07 -2.88
C TYR A 33 -5.85 -8.66 -1.42
N GLU A 34 -5.10 -7.61 -1.14
CA GLU A 34 -4.96 -7.12 0.23
C GLU A 34 -5.26 -5.64 0.32
N ASN A 35 -6.01 -5.28 1.34
CA ASN A 35 -6.24 -3.90 1.75
C ASN A 35 -5.21 -3.54 2.81
N ILE A 36 -4.50 -2.45 2.57
CA ILE A 36 -3.45 -1.97 3.47
C ILE A 36 -3.80 -0.54 3.87
N ILE A 37 -3.54 -0.20 5.12
CA ILE A 37 -3.53 1.21 5.53
C ILE A 37 -2.09 1.55 5.87
N LEU A 38 -1.53 2.49 5.12
CA LEU A 38 -0.20 3.05 5.39
C LEU A 38 -0.35 4.26 6.28
N GLN A 39 0.63 4.46 7.15
CA GLN A 39 0.65 5.60 8.04
C GLN A 39 2.05 6.18 8.14
N ASP A 40 2.13 7.50 8.20
CA ASP A 40 3.31 8.23 8.62
C ASP A 40 2.87 9.37 9.55
N LYS A 41 3.79 10.26 9.90
CA LYS A 41 3.46 11.36 10.83
C LYS A 41 2.46 12.35 10.26
N THR A 42 2.20 12.34 8.96
CA THR A 42 1.30 13.29 8.29
C THR A 42 -0.11 12.74 8.10
N GLY A 43 -0.33 11.44 8.29
CA GLY A 43 -1.65 10.86 8.12
C GLY A 43 -1.61 9.44 7.64
N MET A 44 -2.71 9.00 7.06
CA MET A 44 -2.92 7.64 6.58
C MET A 44 -3.34 7.66 5.13
N MET A 45 -3.08 6.56 4.42
CA MET A 45 -3.50 6.38 3.04
C MET A 45 -3.84 4.91 2.80
N ASP A 46 -4.93 4.69 2.07
CA ASP A 46 -5.27 3.34 1.64
C ASP A 46 -4.27 2.84 0.61
N GLY A 47 -3.96 1.56 0.69
CA GLY A 47 -3.14 0.88 -0.29
C GLY A 47 -3.81 -0.41 -0.72
N LYS A 48 -3.54 -0.82 -1.94
CA LYS A 48 -4.02 -2.09 -2.49
C LYS A 48 -2.85 -2.88 -3.00
N ILE A 49 -2.79 -4.15 -2.60
CA ILE A 49 -1.89 -5.12 -3.19
C ILE A 49 -2.76 -6.06 -4.01
N TRP A 50 -2.78 -5.83 -5.33
CA TRP A 50 -3.65 -6.59 -6.23
C TRP A 50 -3.10 -7.97 -6.54
N ASP A 51 -1.81 -8.18 -6.35
CA ASP A 51 -1.15 -9.46 -6.62
C ASP A 51 -0.25 -9.86 -5.43
N PRO A 52 -0.88 -10.31 -4.32
CA PRO A 52 -0.13 -10.58 -3.09
C PRO A 52 0.83 -11.75 -3.19
N ASN A 53 0.68 -12.59 -4.22
CA ASN A 53 1.55 -13.74 -4.42
C ASN A 53 2.71 -13.46 -5.37
N SER A 54 2.84 -12.23 -5.84
CA SER A 54 3.95 -11.87 -6.75
C SER A 54 5.28 -11.85 -6.00
N LEU A 55 6.37 -11.97 -6.76
CA LEU A 55 7.71 -11.96 -6.19
C LEU A 55 8.09 -10.61 -5.57
N GLY A 56 7.38 -9.56 -5.93
CA GLY A 56 7.63 -8.24 -5.39
C GLY A 56 7.02 -7.99 -4.01
N ILE A 57 6.19 -8.91 -3.53
CA ILE A 57 5.47 -8.75 -2.27
C ILE A 57 5.99 -9.76 -1.26
N ASP A 58 6.57 -9.26 -0.16
CA ASP A 58 7.00 -10.10 0.95
C ASP A 58 5.83 -10.42 1.88
N ASP A 59 6.04 -11.38 2.75
CA ASP A 59 5.13 -11.68 3.84
C ASP A 59 5.45 -10.71 5.00
N PHE A 60 4.52 -9.80 5.28
CA PHE A 60 4.65 -8.85 6.37
C PHE A 60 3.31 -8.74 7.11
N ASP A 61 3.34 -8.17 8.30
CA ASP A 61 2.17 -8.07 9.17
C ASP A 61 1.81 -6.63 9.49
N ALA A 62 0.59 -6.44 10.00
CA ALA A 62 0.21 -5.15 10.56
C ALA A 62 1.22 -4.75 11.65
N LEU A 63 1.50 -3.46 11.70
CA LEU A 63 2.46 -2.81 12.60
C LEU A 63 3.93 -2.99 12.20
N ASP A 64 4.19 -3.72 11.11
CA ASP A 64 5.53 -3.70 10.51
C ASP A 64 5.75 -2.42 9.71
N TYR A 65 6.99 -1.95 9.67
CA TYR A 65 7.40 -0.97 8.67
C TYR A 65 7.68 -1.71 7.38
N ILE A 66 7.19 -1.16 6.28
CA ILE A 66 7.35 -1.79 4.98
C ILE A 66 7.87 -0.78 3.96
N GLU A 67 8.74 -1.25 3.09
CA GLU A 67 9.20 -0.49 1.94
C GLU A 67 8.27 -0.77 0.78
N VAL A 68 7.66 0.28 0.25
CA VAL A 68 6.70 0.13 -0.84
C VAL A 68 7.12 0.94 -2.05
N MET A 69 6.78 0.43 -3.22
CA MET A 69 6.84 1.15 -4.48
C MET A 69 5.50 1.00 -5.17
N GLY A 70 4.98 2.07 -5.71
CA GLY A 70 3.69 2.02 -6.37
C GLY A 70 3.24 3.35 -6.95
N ASP A 71 2.03 3.35 -7.43
CA ASP A 71 1.41 4.49 -8.10
C ASP A 71 0.20 4.97 -7.30
N VAL A 72 0.06 6.29 -7.19
CA VAL A 72 -1.11 6.88 -6.54
C VAL A 72 -2.23 7.01 -7.55
N THR A 73 -3.40 6.48 -7.20
CA THR A 73 -4.61 6.59 -8.01
C THR A 73 -5.73 7.17 -7.17
N SER A 74 -6.82 7.55 -7.84
CA SER A 74 -8.03 8.03 -7.16
C SER A 74 -9.15 7.01 -7.39
N PHE A 75 -9.86 6.69 -6.32
CA PHE A 75 -11.02 5.81 -6.39
C PHE A 75 -12.10 6.36 -5.46
N ALA A 76 -13.29 6.61 -6.04
CA ALA A 76 -14.44 7.12 -5.28
C ALA A 76 -14.11 8.40 -4.48
N GLY A 77 -13.30 9.28 -5.07
CA GLY A 77 -12.95 10.56 -4.44
C GLY A 77 -11.83 10.50 -3.43
N ALA A 78 -11.27 9.32 -3.18
CA ALA A 78 -10.15 9.15 -2.23
C ALA A 78 -8.93 8.63 -2.95
N MET A 79 -7.75 9.08 -2.52
CA MET A 79 -6.50 8.58 -3.08
C MET A 79 -6.15 7.25 -2.45
N GLN A 80 -5.55 6.38 -3.26
CA GLN A 80 -5.02 5.12 -2.79
C GLN A 80 -3.73 4.79 -3.54
N LEU A 81 -2.88 4.01 -2.90
CA LEU A 81 -1.63 3.56 -3.49
C LEU A 81 -1.81 2.16 -4.05
N ASN A 82 -1.52 1.98 -5.33
CA ASN A 82 -1.40 0.64 -5.93
C ASN A 82 0.02 0.15 -5.67
N ILE A 83 0.17 -0.77 -4.76
CA ILE A 83 1.47 -1.26 -4.30
C ILE A 83 1.94 -2.37 -5.21
N LYS A 84 3.04 -2.13 -5.91
CA LYS A 84 3.67 -3.10 -6.82
C LYS A 84 4.76 -3.89 -6.12
N ILE A 85 5.51 -3.22 -5.25
CA ILE A 85 6.56 -3.81 -4.43
C ILE A 85 6.21 -3.52 -2.97
N GLY A 86 6.22 -4.53 -2.14
CA GLY A 86 6.02 -4.38 -0.70
C GLY A 86 6.96 -5.31 0.03
N ARG A 87 7.97 -4.76 0.69
CA ARG A 87 8.99 -5.55 1.39
C ARG A 87 9.02 -5.21 2.86
N ALA A 88 9.20 -6.24 3.67
CA ALA A 88 9.39 -6.03 5.09
C ALA A 88 10.70 -5.25 5.31
N HIS A 89 10.61 -4.21 6.14
CA HIS A 89 11.76 -3.38 6.49
C HIS A 89 12.22 -3.76 7.89
N VAL A 90 13.48 -4.14 8.00
CA VAL A 90 14.05 -4.60 9.28
C VAL A 90 14.98 -3.53 9.86
#